data_6e23463f87a500fd578abd1f69eba47a
#
_entry.id   6e23463f87a500fd578abd1f69eba47a
#
_cell.length_a   1.000
_cell.length_b   1.000
_cell.length_c   1.000
_cell.angle_alpha   90.00
_cell.angle_beta   90.00
_cell.angle_gamma   90.00
#
_symmetry.space_group_name_H-M   'P 1'
#
loop_
_entity.id
_entity.type
_entity.pdbx_description
1 polymer ?
#
loop_
_entity_poly.entity_id
_entity_poly.type
_entity_poly.pdbx_seq_one_letter_code
_entity_poly.pdbx_strand_id
1 'polypeptide(L)'
;MPRFDVFVNGNPATNKRTPLLMDVQNDFLSSLATRLVVPLREQAVGPVIDRLHPVLHLGGKEYVAVVSEMAAVPRKLLGSLFTTAEGYRQEVIGAIDLLITGF
;
A
#
# COMPACT_ATOMS: atom_id res chain seq x y z
N MET A 1 9.12 0.11 -11.70
CA MET A 1 7.70 -0.13 -11.34
C MET A 1 7.03 1.20 -11.07
N PRO A 2 5.90 1.50 -11.74
CA PRO A 2 5.21 2.75 -11.50
C PRO A 2 4.68 2.85 -10.06
N ARG A 3 4.64 4.07 -9.54
CA ARG A 3 4.04 4.32 -8.22
C ARG A 3 2.58 3.93 -8.22
N PHE A 4 2.10 3.48 -7.08
CA PHE A 4 0.72 3.06 -6.84
C PHE A 4 0.31 1.78 -7.57
N ASP A 5 1.26 1.05 -8.13
CA ASP A 5 1.00 -0.32 -8.55
C ASP A 5 0.76 -1.19 -7.33
N VAL A 6 -0.20 -2.09 -7.45
CA VAL A 6 -0.61 -2.98 -6.37
C VAL A 6 -0.18 -4.40 -6.73
N PHE A 7 0.54 -5.03 -5.83
CA PHE A 7 1.09 -6.38 -6.02
C PHE A 7 0.50 -7.35 -5.01
N VAL A 8 0.40 -8.60 -5.41
CA VAL A 8 0.09 -9.67 -4.46
C VAL A 8 1.23 -9.76 -3.45
N ASN A 9 0.87 -9.87 -2.17
CA ASN A 9 1.89 -10.05 -1.12
C ASN A 9 2.47 -11.46 -1.21
N GLY A 10 3.75 -11.54 -1.54
CA GLY A 10 4.46 -12.82 -1.68
C GLY A 10 5.00 -13.39 -0.38
N ASN A 11 4.76 -12.74 0.77
CA ASN A 11 5.20 -13.24 2.06
C ASN A 11 4.15 -14.18 2.66
N PRO A 12 4.42 -15.51 2.73
CA PRO A 12 3.42 -16.46 3.23
C PRO A 12 3.07 -16.27 4.71
N ALA A 13 3.93 -15.59 5.47
CA ALA A 13 3.67 -15.33 6.89
C ALA A 13 2.59 -14.26 7.09
N THR A 14 2.37 -13.37 6.11
CA THR A 14 1.49 -12.21 6.28
C THR A 14 0.41 -12.09 5.21
N ASN A 15 0.45 -12.90 4.14
CA ASN A 15 -0.42 -12.69 2.99
C ASN A 15 -1.91 -12.97 3.26
N LYS A 16 -2.26 -13.71 4.29
CA LYS A 16 -3.67 -13.92 4.65
C LYS A 16 -4.28 -12.66 5.24
N ARG A 17 -3.54 -11.99 6.12
CA ARG A 17 -3.97 -10.75 6.77
C ARG A 17 -3.82 -9.55 5.83
N THR A 18 -2.75 -9.55 5.06
CA THR A 18 -2.38 -8.46 4.15
C THR A 18 -2.21 -9.03 2.74
N PRO A 19 -3.31 -9.22 1.99
CA PRO A 19 -3.24 -9.89 0.69
C PRO A 19 -2.53 -9.09 -0.39
N LEU A 20 -2.50 -7.77 -0.28
CA LEU A 20 -1.94 -6.89 -1.31
C LEU A 20 -1.00 -5.86 -0.69
N LEU A 21 -0.03 -5.44 -1.49
CA LEU A 21 0.93 -4.39 -1.14
C LEU A 21 0.91 -3.33 -2.24
N MET A 22 0.75 -2.06 -1.85
CA MET A 22 0.76 -0.95 -2.80
C MET A 22 2.13 -0.26 -2.75
N ASP A 23 2.80 -0.19 -3.90
CA ASP A 23 4.10 0.45 -4.04
C ASP A 23 3.92 1.97 -4.10
N VAL A 24 4.48 2.68 -3.13
CA VAL A 24 4.38 4.14 -3.08
C VAL A 24 5.73 4.82 -3.26
N GLN A 25 6.79 4.03 -3.51
CA GLN A 25 8.13 4.58 -3.66
C GLN A 25 8.27 5.33 -4.98
N ASN A 26 9.04 6.40 -4.97
CA ASN A 26 9.34 7.18 -6.17
C ASN A 26 10.07 6.31 -7.19
N ASP A 27 9.68 6.40 -8.46
CA ASP A 27 10.24 5.62 -9.55
C ASP A 27 11.73 5.86 -9.78
N PHE A 28 12.23 7.03 -9.42
CA PHE A 28 13.68 7.30 -9.51
C PHE A 28 14.50 6.39 -8.59
N LEU A 29 13.87 5.77 -7.61
CA LEU A 29 14.52 4.86 -6.68
C LEU A 29 14.25 3.40 -7.00
N SER A 30 13.83 3.11 -8.23
CA SER A 30 13.46 1.75 -8.64
C SER A 30 14.62 0.76 -8.64
N SER A 31 15.87 1.25 -8.64
CA SER A 31 17.06 0.39 -8.57
C SER A 31 17.36 -0.15 -7.17
N LEU A 32 16.70 0.37 -6.14
CA LEU A 32 16.91 -0.12 -4.77
C LEU A 32 16.40 -1.55 -4.61
N ALA A 33 17.05 -2.30 -3.73
CA ALA A 33 16.66 -3.69 -3.43
C ALA A 33 15.33 -3.77 -2.64
N THR A 34 14.90 -2.66 -2.07
CA THR A 34 13.65 -2.57 -1.30
C THR A 34 12.67 -1.63 -1.96
N ARG A 35 11.38 -1.84 -1.64
CA ARG A 35 10.31 -0.95 -2.07
C ARG A 35 9.52 -0.50 -0.86
N LEU A 36 9.19 0.78 -0.80
CA LEU A 36 8.31 1.31 0.24
C LEU A 36 6.87 1.00 -0.15
N VAL A 37 6.18 0.25 0.68
CA VAL A 37 4.83 -0.21 0.39
C VAL A 37 3.86 0.13 1.51
N VAL A 38 2.59 0.28 1.13
CA VAL A 38 1.47 0.41 2.05
C VAL A 38 0.70 -0.92 2.02
N PRO A 39 0.52 -1.58 3.17
CA PRO A 39 -0.27 -2.81 3.21
C PRO A 39 -1.74 -2.53 2.96
N LEU A 40 -2.37 -3.38 2.16
CA LEU A 40 -3.80 -3.32 1.91
C LEU A 40 -4.48 -4.52 2.55
N ARG A 41 -5.52 -4.27 3.33
CA ARG A 41 -6.29 -5.30 4.04
C ARG A 41 -7.76 -5.20 3.66
N GLU A 42 -8.42 -6.35 3.56
CA GLU A 42 -9.84 -6.38 3.23
C GLU A 42 -10.70 -5.82 4.36
N GLN A 43 -10.21 -5.91 5.61
CA GLN A 43 -10.89 -5.36 6.76
C GLN A 43 -9.90 -4.62 7.64
N ALA A 44 -10.34 -3.49 8.20
CA ALA A 44 -9.55 -2.77 9.16
C ALA A 44 -9.42 -3.58 10.44
N VAL A 45 -8.19 -3.73 10.94
CA VAL A 45 -7.92 -4.29 12.25
C VAL A 45 -7.71 -3.10 13.18
N GLY A 46 -8.66 -2.90 14.10
CA GLY A 46 -8.65 -1.77 15.01
C GLY A 46 -9.38 -0.54 14.44
N PRO A 47 -9.26 0.62 15.11
CA PRO A 47 -9.97 1.82 14.68
C PRO A 47 -9.46 2.32 13.32
N VAL A 48 -10.38 2.67 12.44
CA VAL A 48 -10.07 3.29 11.15
C VAL A 48 -10.00 4.81 11.37
N ILE A 49 -8.88 5.39 10.96
CA ILE A 49 -8.69 6.85 10.99
C ILE A 49 -8.88 7.31 9.55
N ASP A 50 -10.03 7.91 9.25
CA ASP A 50 -10.48 8.21 7.89
C ASP A 50 -9.43 8.77 6.96
N ARG A 51 -8.78 9.84 7.34
CA ARG A 51 -7.81 10.51 6.46
C ARG A 51 -6.48 9.78 6.40
N LEU A 52 -6.18 8.96 7.40
CA LEU A 52 -4.93 8.21 7.49
C LEU A 52 -5.04 6.84 6.81
N HIS A 53 -6.22 6.26 6.80
CA HIS A 53 -6.43 4.91 6.26
C HIS A 53 -7.51 4.95 5.16
N PRO A 54 -7.18 5.46 3.95
CA PRO A 54 -8.17 5.54 2.88
C PRO A 54 -8.66 4.15 2.46
N VAL A 55 -9.92 4.09 2.06
CA VAL A 55 -10.52 2.87 1.53
C VAL A 55 -10.43 2.90 0.02
N LEU A 56 -9.91 1.84 -0.56
CA LEU A 56 -9.72 1.68 -2.00
C LEU A 56 -10.63 0.58 -2.52
N HIS A 57 -11.23 0.81 -3.68
CA HIS A 57 -12.03 -0.20 -4.37
C HIS A 57 -11.21 -0.77 -5.53
N LEU A 58 -10.74 -2.00 -5.36
CA LEU A 58 -9.84 -2.63 -6.33
C LEU A 58 -10.37 -4.03 -6.65
N GLY A 59 -10.51 -4.34 -7.94
CA GLY A 59 -10.92 -5.66 -8.37
C GLY A 59 -12.27 -6.12 -7.81
N GLY A 60 -13.20 -5.19 -7.57
CA GLY A 60 -14.53 -5.51 -7.05
C GLY A 60 -14.60 -5.68 -5.53
N LYS A 61 -13.51 -5.41 -4.82
CA LYS A 61 -13.45 -5.51 -3.35
C LYS A 61 -12.96 -4.22 -2.74
N GLU A 62 -13.33 -3.99 -1.49
CA GLU A 62 -12.81 -2.88 -0.71
C GLU A 62 -11.57 -3.30 0.07
N TYR A 63 -10.57 -2.43 0.05
CA TYR A 63 -9.35 -2.61 0.83
C TYR A 63 -9.08 -1.35 1.63
N VAL A 64 -8.61 -1.53 2.86
CA VAL A 64 -8.13 -0.42 3.67
C VAL A 64 -6.64 -0.28 3.45
N ALA A 65 -6.20 0.90 3.01
CA ALA A 65 -4.77 1.21 2.89
C ALA A 65 -4.25 1.62 4.27
N VAL A 66 -3.50 0.72 4.91
CA VAL A 66 -3.03 0.95 6.27
C VAL A 66 -1.73 1.75 6.22
N VAL A 67 -1.85 3.04 5.92
CA VAL A 67 -0.71 3.92 5.71
C VAL A 67 0.20 4.01 6.95
N SER A 68 -0.38 3.92 8.14
CA SER A 68 0.40 3.94 9.39
C SER A 68 1.35 2.76 9.53
N GLU A 69 1.18 1.71 8.73
CA GLU A 69 2.05 0.53 8.76
C GLU A 69 2.91 0.44 7.49
N MET A 70 3.03 1.51 6.72
CA MET A 70 3.89 1.46 5.55
C MET A 70 5.33 1.14 5.95
N ALA A 71 5.99 0.34 5.12
CA ALA A 71 7.32 -0.15 5.45
C ALA A 71 8.09 -0.47 4.17
N ALA A 72 9.41 -0.48 4.30
CA ALA A 72 10.28 -0.98 3.24
C ALA A 72 10.32 -2.50 3.29
N VAL A 73 10.03 -3.14 2.17
CA VAL A 73 10.08 -4.59 2.06
C VAL A 73 11.06 -4.99 0.95
N PRO A 74 11.70 -6.18 1.05
CA PRO A 74 12.50 -6.66 -0.06
C PRO A 74 11.65 -6.77 -1.33
N ARG A 75 12.20 -6.30 -2.44
CA ARG A 75 11.51 -6.33 -3.73
C ARG A 75 11.02 -7.74 -4.10
N LYS A 76 11.76 -8.76 -3.73
CA LYS A 76 11.40 -10.15 -4.01
C LYS A 76 10.12 -10.62 -3.31
N LEU A 77 9.65 -9.89 -2.30
CA LEU A 77 8.38 -10.21 -1.62
C LEU A 77 7.16 -9.65 -2.35
N LEU A 78 7.36 -8.84 -3.39
CA LEU A 78 6.27 -8.41 -4.24
C LEU A 78 5.95 -9.53 -5.21
N GLY A 79 4.74 -10.07 -5.14
CA GLY A 79 4.27 -11.10 -6.05
C GLY A 79 3.85 -10.52 -7.40
N SER A 80 2.86 -11.12 -8.03
CA SER A 80 2.39 -10.64 -9.34
C SER A 80 1.68 -9.30 -9.21
N LEU A 81 1.74 -8.52 -10.29
CA LEU A 81 0.99 -7.27 -10.39
C LEU A 81 -0.52 -7.59 -10.39
N PHE A 82 -1.25 -6.96 -9.47
CA PHE A 82 -2.68 -7.14 -9.35
C PHE A 82 -3.45 -6.07 -10.13
N THR A 83 -3.15 -4.80 -9.83
CA THR A 83 -3.79 -3.65 -10.49
C THR A 83 -3.00 -2.39 -10.18
N THR A 84 -3.51 -1.24 -10.62
CA THR A 84 -2.97 0.05 -10.23
C THR A 84 -3.96 0.80 -9.34
N ALA A 85 -3.45 1.53 -8.36
CA ALA A 85 -4.24 2.41 -7.50
C ALA A 85 -3.96 3.89 -7.83
N GLU A 86 -3.53 4.19 -9.06
CA GLU A 86 -3.21 5.56 -9.49
C GLU A 86 -4.38 6.52 -9.27
N GLY A 87 -5.62 6.06 -9.42
CA GLY A 87 -6.80 6.88 -9.19
C GLY A 87 -6.97 7.36 -7.76
N TYR A 88 -6.24 6.76 -6.82
CA TYR A 88 -6.29 7.12 -5.39
C TYR A 88 -5.06 7.88 -4.93
N ARG A 89 -4.27 8.37 -5.87
CA ARG A 89 -2.99 9.03 -5.59
C ARG A 89 -3.11 10.14 -4.56
N GLN A 90 -4.10 11.03 -4.73
CA GLN A 90 -4.24 12.18 -3.83
C GLN A 90 -4.59 11.74 -2.41
N GLU A 91 -5.50 10.77 -2.26
CA GLU A 91 -5.89 10.25 -0.96
C GLU A 91 -4.70 9.58 -0.26
N VAL A 92 -3.92 8.81 -0.99
CA VAL A 92 -2.77 8.11 -0.42
C VAL A 92 -1.67 9.09 -0.02
N ILE A 93 -1.32 10.05 -0.89
CA ILE A 93 -0.30 11.05 -0.58
C ILE A 93 -0.76 11.92 0.60
N GLY A 94 -2.03 12.30 0.63
CA GLY A 94 -2.58 13.05 1.75
C GLY A 94 -2.47 12.29 3.07
N ALA A 95 -2.70 10.98 3.04
CA ALA A 95 -2.55 10.14 4.23
C ALA A 95 -1.09 10.03 4.68
N ILE A 96 -0.16 9.90 3.74
CA ILE A 96 1.27 9.88 4.05
C ILE A 96 1.71 11.21 4.65
N ASP A 97 1.26 12.32 4.07
CA ASP A 97 1.57 13.65 4.60
C ASP A 97 1.02 13.82 6.03
N LEU A 98 -0.19 13.36 6.27
CA LEU A 98 -0.78 13.40 7.60
C LEU A 98 0.05 12.60 8.61
N LEU A 99 0.51 11.41 8.22
CA LEU A 99 1.32 10.55 9.08
C LEU A 99 2.64 11.22 9.45
N ILE A 100 3.28 11.88 8.50
CA ILE A 100 4.65 12.42 8.67
C ILE A 100 4.63 13.84 9.24
N THR A 101 3.74 14.70 8.76
CA THR A 101 3.74 16.12 9.10
C THR A 101 2.61 16.53 10.03
N GLY A 102 1.57 15.70 10.18
CA GLY A 102 0.41 16.00 11.00
C GLY A 102 -0.62 16.89 10.33
N PHE A 103 -0.55 17.04 9.00
CA PHE A 103 -1.48 17.89 8.26
C PHE A 103 -2.33 17.12 7.28
#